data_28339032c0802b5aaf25ba1acb7577b3
#
_entry.id   28339032c0802b5aaf25ba1acb7577b3
#
_cell.length_a   1.000
_cell.length_b   1.000
_cell.length_c   1.000
_cell.angle_alpha   90.00
_cell.angle_beta   90.00
_cell.angle_gamma   90.00
#
_symmetry.space_group_name_H-M   'P 1'
#
loop_
_entity.id
_entity.type
_entity.pdbx_description
1 polymer ?
#
loop_
_entity_poly.entity_id
_entity_poly.type
_entity_poly.pdbx_seq_one_letter_code
_entity_poly.pdbx_strand_id
1 'polypeptide(L)'
;MPRFMGRSLARAQALQLLFQAEANGRGVDDVLSGGEFALEEGPLDDYGRDLALGADGMRHELDAVIGMRSPSWSVSRMPAVDRNLLRLALYEMITQDDVAIAVTIDETVELAKAYGTDDSPRFVNGLLGRVADDLEAGVDVIAYALETSGEFEEDEDEADDFTDESDGEA
;
A
#
# COMPACT_ATOMS: atom_id res chain seq x y z
N MET A 1 15.03 25.61 0.65
CA MET A 1 15.45 24.42 -0.15
C MET A 1 14.35 23.40 -0.12
N PRO A 2 13.87 22.96 -1.29
CA PRO A 2 12.91 21.86 -1.32
C PRO A 2 13.53 20.60 -0.72
N ARG A 3 12.76 19.86 0.06
CA ARG A 3 13.19 18.63 0.72
C ARG A 3 13.42 17.50 -0.29
N PHE A 4 12.59 17.46 -1.32
CA PHE A 4 12.66 16.50 -2.41
C PHE A 4 12.64 17.21 -3.76
N MET A 5 13.25 16.59 -4.77
CA MET A 5 13.32 17.09 -6.14
C MET A 5 13.07 15.99 -7.15
N GLY A 6 12.63 16.34 -8.36
CA GLY A 6 12.42 15.38 -9.44
C GLY A 6 11.44 14.26 -9.08
N ARG A 7 11.82 13.02 -9.36
CA ARG A 7 10.97 11.85 -9.02
C ARG A 7 10.81 11.64 -7.52
N SER A 8 11.77 12.05 -6.70
CA SER A 8 11.61 12.03 -5.24
C SER A 8 10.49 12.96 -4.79
N LEU A 9 10.40 14.16 -5.38
CA LEU A 9 9.27 15.08 -5.15
C LEU A 9 7.95 14.48 -5.65
N ALA A 10 7.94 13.89 -6.84
CA ALA A 10 6.76 13.24 -7.40
C ALA A 10 6.21 12.14 -6.49
N ARG A 11 7.09 11.32 -5.91
CA ARG A 11 6.71 10.29 -4.93
C ARG A 11 6.16 10.89 -3.63
N ALA A 12 6.76 11.97 -3.13
CA ALA A 12 6.25 12.69 -1.97
C ALA A 12 4.84 13.25 -2.22
N GLN A 13 4.61 13.83 -3.39
CA GLN A 13 3.29 14.32 -3.80
C GLN A 13 2.27 13.18 -3.89
N ALA A 14 2.65 12.04 -4.47
CA ALA A 14 1.79 10.87 -4.54
C ALA A 14 1.38 10.36 -3.15
N LEU A 15 2.31 10.32 -2.20
CA LEU A 15 2.01 9.99 -0.81
C LEU A 15 0.98 10.96 -0.20
N GLN A 16 1.16 12.25 -0.41
CA GLN A 16 0.26 13.29 0.11
C GLN A 16 -1.15 13.15 -0.47
N LEU A 17 -1.28 12.82 -1.76
CA LEU A 17 -2.57 12.55 -2.40
C LEU A 17 -3.26 11.30 -1.84
N LEU A 18 -2.53 10.20 -1.71
CA LEU A 18 -3.07 8.97 -1.11
C LEU A 18 -3.52 9.16 0.32
N PHE A 19 -2.72 9.86 1.12
CA PHE A 19 -3.03 10.17 2.50
C PHE A 19 -4.31 11.00 2.62
N GLN A 20 -4.45 12.08 1.84
CA GLN A 20 -5.62 12.95 1.84
C GLN A 20 -6.87 12.23 1.35
N ALA A 21 -6.77 11.44 0.29
CA ALA A 21 -7.87 10.64 -0.22
C ALA A 21 -8.40 9.68 0.84
N GLU A 22 -7.53 8.94 1.49
CA GLU A 22 -7.90 8.02 2.57
C GLU A 22 -8.52 8.74 3.77
N ALA A 23 -7.91 9.84 4.22
CA ALA A 23 -8.42 10.63 5.34
C ALA A 23 -9.83 11.19 5.11
N ASN A 24 -10.17 11.48 3.86
CA ASN A 24 -11.47 12.02 3.46
C ASN A 24 -12.46 10.92 3.00
N GLY A 25 -12.06 9.66 3.01
CA GLY A 25 -12.89 8.55 2.54
C GLY A 25 -13.24 8.64 1.06
N ARG A 26 -12.32 9.18 0.23
CA ARG A 26 -12.51 9.43 -1.19
C ARG A 26 -11.43 8.72 -2.02
N GLY A 27 -11.69 8.50 -3.31
CA GLY A 27 -10.68 8.06 -4.26
C GLY A 27 -9.75 9.22 -4.66
N VAL A 28 -8.55 8.88 -5.12
CA VAL A 28 -7.59 9.89 -5.61
C VAL A 28 -8.14 10.64 -6.82
N ASP A 29 -8.85 9.99 -7.72
CA ASP A 29 -9.49 10.63 -8.87
C ASP A 29 -10.53 11.68 -8.46
N ASP A 30 -11.32 11.41 -7.43
CA ASP A 30 -12.27 12.38 -6.86
C ASP A 30 -11.55 13.59 -6.23
N VAL A 31 -10.47 13.36 -5.50
CA VAL A 31 -9.65 14.43 -4.91
C VAL A 31 -9.05 15.31 -5.99
N LEU A 32 -8.51 14.73 -7.04
CA LEU A 32 -7.93 15.46 -8.17
C LEU A 32 -8.98 16.24 -8.96
N SER A 33 -10.13 15.63 -9.25
CA SER A 33 -11.22 16.24 -10.01
C SER A 33 -11.86 17.40 -9.24
N GLY A 34 -11.95 17.29 -7.91
CA GLY A 34 -12.48 18.34 -7.05
C GLY A 34 -11.54 19.54 -6.88
N GLY A 35 -10.25 19.37 -7.19
CA GLY A 35 -9.23 20.43 -7.04
C GLY A 35 -8.97 20.84 -5.59
N GLU A 36 -9.53 20.17 -4.62
CA GLU A 36 -9.39 20.46 -3.20
C GLU A 36 -8.37 19.52 -2.56
N PHE A 37 -7.11 19.71 -2.88
CA PHE A 37 -6.00 19.00 -2.25
C PHE A 37 -4.84 19.95 -1.99
N ALA A 38 -4.03 19.63 -0.98
CA ALA A 38 -2.85 20.38 -0.62
C ALA A 38 -1.59 19.57 -0.90
N LEU A 39 -0.60 20.22 -1.51
CA LEU A 39 0.74 19.69 -1.66
C LEU A 39 1.70 20.58 -0.87
N GLU A 40 2.64 19.98 -0.17
CA GLU A 40 3.70 20.68 0.53
C GLU A 40 4.56 21.49 -0.46
N GLU A 41 4.83 20.90 -1.61
CA GLU A 41 5.49 21.53 -2.75
C GLU A 41 4.81 21.13 -4.06
N GLY A 42 4.52 22.11 -4.90
CA GLY A 42 3.88 21.92 -6.20
C GLY A 42 4.64 22.64 -7.31
N PRO A 43 4.16 22.60 -8.55
CA PRO A 43 2.93 21.95 -9.00
C PRO A 43 3.03 20.42 -9.01
N LEU A 44 1.86 19.77 -9.08
CA LEU A 44 1.79 18.30 -9.14
C LEU A 44 2.48 17.76 -10.39
N ASP A 45 3.45 16.91 -10.20
CA ASP A 45 4.17 16.20 -11.25
C ASP A 45 3.30 15.08 -11.84
N ASP A 46 3.34 14.90 -13.16
CA ASP A 46 2.56 13.87 -13.85
C ASP A 46 2.90 12.47 -13.35
N TYR A 47 4.17 12.19 -13.07
CA TYR A 47 4.61 10.91 -12.51
C TYR A 47 3.99 10.65 -11.13
N GLY A 48 3.98 11.65 -10.27
CA GLY A 48 3.35 11.57 -8.94
C GLY A 48 1.84 11.34 -9.03
N ARG A 49 1.16 12.05 -9.93
CA ARG A 49 -0.26 11.83 -10.20
C ARG A 49 -0.54 10.41 -10.65
N ASP A 50 0.22 9.90 -11.60
CA ASP A 50 0.03 8.56 -12.17
C ASP A 50 0.30 7.47 -11.13
N LEU A 51 1.33 7.64 -10.30
CA LEU A 51 1.59 6.72 -9.18
C LEU A 51 0.43 6.68 -8.18
N ALA A 52 -0.08 7.84 -7.78
CA ALA A 52 -1.19 7.93 -6.82
C ALA A 52 -2.47 7.29 -7.39
N LEU A 53 -2.82 7.62 -8.63
CA LEU A 53 -3.99 7.04 -9.30
C LEU A 53 -3.86 5.53 -9.46
N GLY A 54 -2.69 5.05 -9.87
CA GLY A 54 -2.44 3.63 -10.05
C GLY A 54 -2.47 2.85 -8.76
N ALA A 55 -1.81 3.35 -7.72
CA ALA A 55 -1.81 2.72 -6.40
C ALA A 55 -3.21 2.67 -5.79
N ASP A 56 -3.98 3.74 -5.91
CA ASP A 56 -5.37 3.78 -5.44
C ASP A 56 -6.27 2.80 -6.22
N GLY A 57 -6.10 2.72 -7.53
CA GLY A 57 -6.84 1.78 -8.39
C GLY A 57 -6.55 0.31 -8.11
N MET A 58 -5.38 -0.01 -7.59
CA MET A 58 -4.94 -1.36 -7.22
C MET A 58 -4.92 -1.59 -5.69
N ARG A 59 -5.62 -0.78 -4.94
CA ARG A 59 -5.57 -0.78 -3.47
C ARG A 59 -5.86 -2.15 -2.87
N HIS A 60 -6.89 -2.85 -3.37
CA HIS A 60 -7.28 -4.17 -2.87
C HIS A 60 -6.14 -5.19 -3.07
N GLU A 61 -5.59 -5.26 -4.26
CA GLU A 61 -4.51 -6.17 -4.62
C GLU A 61 -3.23 -5.85 -3.84
N LEU A 62 -2.89 -4.57 -3.72
CA LEU A 62 -1.71 -4.13 -2.98
C LEU A 62 -1.85 -4.43 -1.48
N ASP A 63 -3.02 -4.22 -0.91
CA ASP A 63 -3.29 -4.54 0.50
C ASP A 63 -3.17 -6.05 0.77
N ALA A 64 -3.57 -6.90 -0.18
CA ALA A 64 -3.38 -8.34 -0.07
C ALA A 64 -1.89 -8.71 -0.01
N VAL A 65 -1.05 -8.10 -0.84
CA VAL A 65 0.41 -8.31 -0.82
C VAL A 65 1.02 -7.84 0.51
N ILE A 66 0.62 -6.67 0.99
CA ILE A 66 1.09 -6.12 2.26
C ILE A 66 0.71 -7.06 3.41
N GLY A 67 -0.54 -7.48 3.48
CA GLY A 67 -1.06 -8.38 4.51
C GLY A 67 -0.33 -9.72 4.53
N MET A 68 -0.06 -10.30 3.38
CA MET A 68 0.68 -11.55 3.25
C MET A 68 2.10 -11.45 3.84
N ARG A 69 2.76 -10.31 3.68
CA ARG A 69 4.13 -10.08 4.17
C ARG A 69 4.19 -9.39 5.54
N SER A 70 3.05 -9.11 6.14
CA SER A 70 2.92 -8.57 7.50
C SER A 70 1.93 -9.39 8.32
N PRO A 71 2.23 -10.67 8.62
CA PRO A 71 1.26 -11.58 9.27
C PRO A 71 0.92 -11.17 10.70
N SER A 72 1.79 -10.43 11.37
CA SER A 72 1.59 -9.99 12.76
C SER A 72 0.87 -8.64 12.88
N TRP A 73 0.69 -7.92 11.77
CA TRP A 73 0.17 -6.56 11.79
C TRP A 73 -0.70 -6.27 10.57
N SER A 74 -2.00 -6.18 10.78
CA SER A 74 -2.96 -5.95 9.69
C SER A 74 -2.80 -4.56 9.07
N VAL A 75 -3.10 -4.45 7.78
CA VAL A 75 -3.01 -3.18 7.03
C VAL A 75 -3.87 -2.10 7.68
N SER A 76 -5.07 -2.43 8.14
CA SER A 76 -5.98 -1.49 8.80
C SER A 76 -5.45 -0.90 10.11
N ARG A 77 -4.52 -1.57 10.77
CA ARG A 77 -3.90 -1.14 12.03
C ARG A 77 -2.60 -0.39 11.84
N MET A 78 -2.03 -0.42 10.64
CA MET A 78 -0.82 0.34 10.34
C MET A 78 -1.08 1.84 10.41
N PRO A 79 -0.10 2.66 10.80
CA PRO A 79 -0.19 4.10 10.58
C PRO A 79 -0.51 4.43 9.13
N ALA A 80 -1.34 5.43 8.88
CA ALA A 80 -1.78 5.80 7.53
C ALA A 80 -0.60 6.12 6.59
N VAL A 81 0.46 6.72 7.11
CA VAL A 81 1.67 6.98 6.32
C VAL A 81 2.33 5.67 5.89
N ASP A 82 2.50 4.73 6.77
CA ASP A 82 3.16 3.44 6.48
C ASP A 82 2.41 2.66 5.41
N ARG A 83 1.09 2.45 5.58
CA ARG A 83 0.33 1.69 4.59
C ARG A 83 0.26 2.37 3.22
N ASN A 84 0.16 3.69 3.17
CA ASN A 84 0.15 4.42 1.91
C ASN A 84 1.52 4.44 1.23
N LEU A 85 2.61 4.51 1.99
CA LEU A 85 3.97 4.32 1.46
C LEU A 85 4.16 2.92 0.86
N LEU A 86 3.67 1.90 1.54
CA LEU A 86 3.75 0.52 1.05
C LEU A 86 2.94 0.33 -0.23
N ARG A 87 1.71 0.85 -0.29
CA ARG A 87 0.89 0.82 -1.52
C ARG A 87 1.59 1.49 -2.68
N LEU A 88 2.12 2.68 -2.46
CA LEU A 88 2.83 3.47 -3.47
C LEU A 88 4.07 2.74 -3.98
N ALA A 89 4.92 2.25 -3.07
CA ALA A 89 6.14 1.55 -3.42
C ALA A 89 5.88 0.24 -4.17
N LEU A 90 4.93 -0.56 -3.71
CA LEU A 90 4.57 -1.81 -4.37
C LEU A 90 4.01 -1.57 -5.77
N TYR A 91 3.18 -0.55 -5.95
CA TYR A 91 2.70 -0.18 -7.27
C TYR A 91 3.86 0.16 -8.21
N GLU A 92 4.81 0.97 -7.77
CA GLU A 92 5.99 1.33 -8.56
C GLU A 92 6.87 0.10 -8.86
N MET A 93 7.15 -0.74 -7.86
CA MET A 93 7.95 -1.95 -8.02
C MET A 93 7.35 -2.95 -9.02
N ILE A 94 6.04 -3.07 -9.04
CA ILE A 94 5.32 -4.05 -9.88
C ILE A 94 5.10 -3.52 -11.30
N THR A 95 4.86 -2.23 -11.47
CA THR A 95 4.38 -1.66 -12.74
C THR A 95 5.40 -0.84 -13.52
N GLN A 96 6.46 -0.33 -12.88
CA GLN A 96 7.45 0.54 -13.51
C GLN A 96 8.75 -0.21 -13.80
N ASP A 97 8.83 -0.86 -14.95
CA ASP A 97 9.99 -1.69 -15.34
C ASP A 97 11.28 -0.87 -15.54
N ASP A 98 11.17 0.43 -15.79
CA ASP A 98 12.30 1.34 -15.98
C ASP A 98 12.92 1.85 -14.67
N VAL A 99 12.31 1.54 -13.53
CA VAL A 99 12.82 1.89 -12.21
C VAL A 99 13.33 0.64 -11.49
N ALA A 100 14.59 0.66 -11.09
CA ALA A 100 15.17 -0.43 -10.32
C ALA A 100 14.46 -0.56 -8.95
N ILE A 101 14.12 -1.77 -8.53
CA ILE A 101 13.43 -2.06 -7.26
C ILE A 101 14.18 -1.44 -6.08
N ALA A 102 15.51 -1.56 -6.06
CA ALA A 102 16.34 -0.97 -5.00
C ALA A 102 16.19 0.55 -4.90
N VAL A 103 16.00 1.25 -6.02
CA VAL A 103 15.75 2.69 -6.04
C VAL A 103 14.42 3.01 -5.39
N THR A 104 13.35 2.30 -5.74
CA THR A 104 12.04 2.50 -5.13
C THR A 104 12.08 2.28 -3.62
N ILE A 105 12.76 1.23 -3.15
CA ILE A 105 12.91 0.96 -1.73
C ILE A 105 13.64 2.08 -1.01
N ASP A 106 14.79 2.52 -1.53
CA ASP A 106 15.59 3.59 -0.92
C ASP A 106 14.80 4.91 -0.85
N GLU A 107 14.11 5.27 -1.92
CA GLU A 107 13.27 6.47 -1.97
C GLU A 107 12.11 6.38 -0.97
N THR A 108 11.49 5.22 -0.84
CA THR A 108 10.39 5.01 0.11
C THR A 108 10.87 5.09 1.56
N VAL A 109 12.05 4.57 1.86
CA VAL A 109 12.67 4.70 3.19
C VAL A 109 12.94 6.16 3.53
N GLU A 110 13.41 6.97 2.57
CA GLU A 110 13.60 8.42 2.78
C GLU A 110 12.27 9.14 3.07
N LEU A 111 11.20 8.77 2.38
CA LEU A 111 9.85 9.29 2.67
C LEU A 111 9.37 8.86 4.06
N ALA A 112 9.64 7.63 4.46
CA ALA A 112 9.31 7.12 5.79
C ALA A 112 10.02 7.90 6.90
N LYS A 113 11.30 8.27 6.68
CA LYS A 113 12.04 9.14 7.61
C LYS A 113 11.43 10.54 7.70
N ALA A 114 10.93 11.05 6.58
CA ALA A 114 10.38 12.40 6.49
C ALA A 114 8.98 12.52 7.10
N TYR A 115 8.11 11.53 6.90
CA TYR A 115 6.67 11.62 7.18
C TYR A 115 6.16 10.60 8.19
N GLY A 116 6.90 9.53 8.45
CA GLY A 116 6.49 8.45 9.36
C GLY A 116 6.96 8.65 10.80
N THR A 117 6.82 7.58 11.58
CA THR A 117 7.38 7.48 12.93
C THR A 117 8.83 7.01 12.89
N ASP A 118 9.50 6.97 14.03
CA ASP A 118 10.90 6.48 14.14
C ASP A 118 11.06 5.03 13.67
N ASP A 119 10.02 4.22 13.80
CA ASP A 119 10.01 2.80 13.38
C ASP A 119 9.64 2.59 11.91
N SER A 120 9.01 3.57 11.26
CA SER A 120 8.51 3.45 9.89
C SER A 120 9.59 3.08 8.87
N PRO A 121 10.79 3.71 8.86
CA PRO A 121 11.84 3.36 7.90
C PRO A 121 12.24 1.89 7.96
N ARG A 122 12.41 1.35 9.15
CA ARG A 122 12.80 -0.05 9.37
C ARG A 122 11.70 -1.03 8.96
N PHE A 123 10.45 -0.74 9.32
CA PHE A 123 9.30 -1.55 8.97
C PHE A 123 9.07 -1.60 7.47
N VAL A 124 9.05 -0.45 6.81
CA VAL A 124 8.86 -0.32 5.36
C VAL A 124 9.99 -1.02 4.60
N ASN A 125 11.23 -0.77 4.98
CA ASN A 125 12.39 -1.43 4.34
C ASN A 125 12.32 -2.95 4.45
N GLY A 126 11.98 -3.48 5.61
CA GLY A 126 11.89 -4.92 5.85
C GLY A 126 10.80 -5.59 5.02
N LEU A 127 9.60 -5.00 4.97
CA LEU A 127 8.49 -5.55 4.19
C LEU A 127 8.78 -5.48 2.68
N LEU A 128 9.23 -4.34 2.18
CA LEU A 128 9.55 -4.17 0.77
C LEU A 128 10.71 -5.08 0.33
N GLY A 129 11.69 -5.32 1.19
CA GLY A 129 12.77 -6.27 0.92
C GLY A 129 12.27 -7.70 0.72
N ARG A 130 11.29 -8.14 1.51
CA ARG A 130 10.65 -9.46 1.33
C ARG A 130 9.89 -9.56 0.01
N VAL A 131 9.16 -8.53 -0.38
CA VAL A 131 8.47 -8.52 -1.67
C VAL A 131 9.47 -8.44 -2.84
N ALA A 132 10.57 -7.70 -2.69
CA ALA A 132 11.63 -7.66 -3.69
C ALA A 132 12.23 -9.05 -3.94
N ASP A 133 12.47 -9.84 -2.91
CA ASP A 133 12.94 -11.21 -3.04
C ASP A 133 11.95 -12.08 -3.82
N ASP A 134 10.66 -11.94 -3.58
CA ASP A 134 9.61 -12.64 -4.32
C ASP A 134 9.61 -12.26 -5.81
N LEU A 135 9.71 -10.97 -6.10
CA LEU A 135 9.75 -10.46 -7.49
C LEU A 135 11.00 -10.94 -8.22
N GLU A 136 12.16 -10.95 -7.58
CA GLU A 136 13.41 -11.47 -8.14
C GLU A 136 13.35 -12.99 -8.40
N ALA A 137 12.58 -13.70 -7.58
CA ALA A 137 12.32 -15.13 -7.77
C ALA A 137 11.28 -15.43 -8.88
N GLY A 138 10.72 -14.41 -9.51
CA GLY A 138 9.73 -14.53 -10.58
C GLY A 138 8.31 -14.83 -10.11
N VAL A 139 8.00 -14.56 -8.83
CA VAL A 139 6.67 -14.76 -8.27
C VAL A 139 5.72 -13.66 -8.74
N ASP A 140 4.54 -14.03 -9.21
CA ASP A 140 3.42 -13.11 -9.36
C ASP A 140 2.83 -12.83 -7.97
N VAL A 141 3.32 -11.76 -7.34
CA VAL A 141 3.01 -11.46 -5.93
C VAL A 141 1.54 -11.13 -5.72
N ILE A 142 0.88 -10.54 -6.70
CA ILE A 142 -0.55 -10.21 -6.61
C ILE A 142 -1.39 -11.48 -6.68
N ALA A 143 -1.17 -12.32 -7.68
CA ALA A 143 -1.89 -13.58 -7.82
C ALA A 143 -1.72 -14.46 -6.59
N TYR A 144 -0.49 -14.59 -6.10
CA TYR A 144 -0.18 -15.37 -4.92
C TYR A 144 -0.87 -14.83 -3.66
N ALA A 145 -0.86 -13.52 -3.47
CA ALA A 145 -1.48 -12.89 -2.31
C ALA A 145 -3.00 -13.03 -2.33
N LEU A 146 -3.65 -12.90 -3.50
CA LEU A 146 -5.09 -13.06 -3.63
C LEU A 146 -5.54 -14.51 -3.40
N GLU A 147 -4.79 -15.48 -3.89
CA GLU A 147 -5.06 -16.90 -3.63
C GLU A 147 -4.96 -17.21 -2.12
N THR A 148 -3.92 -16.73 -1.47
CA THR A 148 -3.71 -16.92 -0.02
C THR A 148 -4.80 -16.23 0.80
N SER A 149 -5.26 -15.05 0.42
CA SER A 149 -6.37 -14.34 1.07
C SER A 149 -7.71 -15.10 0.93
N GLY A 150 -7.96 -15.68 -0.25
CA GLY A 150 -9.17 -16.48 -0.51
C GLY A 150 -9.24 -17.74 0.34
N GLU A 151 -8.11 -18.41 0.57
CA GLU A 151 -8.04 -19.59 1.43
C GLU A 151 -8.43 -19.27 2.89
N PHE A 152 -8.06 -18.11 3.39
CA PHE A 152 -8.42 -17.67 4.75
C PHE A 152 -9.91 -17.30 4.87
N GLU A 153 -10.52 -16.75 3.83
CA GLU A 153 -11.95 -16.42 3.82
C GLU A 153 -12.82 -17.68 3.77
N GLU A 154 -12.40 -18.72 3.05
CA GLU A 154 -13.09 -20.02 3.01
C GLU A 154 -13.07 -20.75 4.35
N ASP A 155 -11.98 -20.66 5.11
CA ASP A 155 -11.86 -21.28 6.43
C ASP A 155 -12.71 -20.55 7.51
N GLU A 156 -12.94 -19.25 7.38
CA GLU A 156 -13.82 -18.49 8.28
C GLU A 156 -15.30 -18.80 8.03
N ASP A 157 -15.71 -19.02 6.79
CA ASP A 157 -17.09 -19.36 6.42
C ASP A 157 -17.46 -20.80 6.85
N GLU A 158 -16.50 -21.73 6.93
CA GLU A 158 -16.77 -23.11 7.41
C GLU A 158 -16.93 -23.19 8.93
N ALA A 159 -16.47 -22.20 9.69
CA ALA A 159 -16.53 -22.21 11.16
C ALA A 159 -17.89 -21.82 11.73
N ASP A 160 -18.79 -21.21 10.94
CA ASP A 160 -20.09 -20.69 11.41
C ASP A 160 -21.27 -21.66 11.23
N ASP A 161 -21.08 -22.88 10.69
CA ASP A 161 -22.15 -23.87 10.52
C ASP A 161 -22.20 -24.93 11.64
N PHE A 162 -22.00 -24.48 12.88
CA PHE A 162 -22.33 -25.29 14.03
C PHE A 162 -23.66 -24.85 14.65
N THR A 163 -24.76 -25.18 13.96
CA THR A 163 -26.09 -25.03 14.52
C THR A 163 -26.31 -26.08 15.59
N ASP A 164 -26.45 -25.63 16.81
CA ASP A 164 -26.94 -26.32 17.96
C ASP A 164 -28.38 -26.85 17.69
N GLU A 165 -28.52 -28.13 17.36
CA GLU A 165 -29.77 -28.84 17.50
C GLU A 165 -29.80 -29.52 18.87
N SER A 166 -30.20 -28.78 19.89
CA SER A 166 -30.67 -29.39 21.13
C SER A 166 -32.19 -29.43 21.11
N ASP A 167 -32.70 -30.56 20.67
CA ASP A 167 -34.09 -30.93 20.87
C ASP A 167 -34.43 -31.00 22.36
N GLY A 168 -35.29 -30.10 22.77
CA GLY A 168 -36.03 -30.26 24.02
C GLY A 168 -37.20 -31.21 23.82
N GLU A 169 -37.10 -32.39 24.34
CA GLU A 169 -38.29 -33.20 24.63
C GLU A 169 -38.67 -33.02 26.07
N ALA A 170 -39.90 -32.60 26.24
CA ALA A 170 -40.62 -32.64 27.51
C ALA A 170 -41.31 -33.97 27.70
#